data_a320b9ee8b206ade75e92949920e3eac
#
_entry.id   a320b9ee8b206ade75e92949920e3eac
#
_cell.length_a   1.000
_cell.length_b   1.000
_cell.length_c   1.000
_cell.angle_alpha   90.00
_cell.angle_beta   90.00
_cell.angle_gamma   90.00
#
_symmetry.space_group_name_H-M   'P 1'
#
loop_
_entity.id
_entity.type
_entity.pdbx_description
1 polymer ?
#
loop_
_entity_poly.entity_id
_entity_poly.type
_entity_poly.pdbx_seq_one_letter_code
_entity_poly.pdbx_strand_id
1 'polypeptide(L)'
;MDNRPVGVYDSGLGGLTVWREIRRQLPEESLVYLGDGKNCPYGARPADEICRLADEAVGRLVGAGCKMVVVACNTATAAAIDFLRRKYRQMPIVGMEPAVKPACLNTRSGVVGVLATARSLDGDLFRRTAARYGENIRVLTAVGEGFVELVEEDREQSPEAVETVRRVLEPMIREGADQIVLGCTHYPFLLPVFRQVIGERGVAVVDPSPAVGRRVGPVSYTHLRAPET
;
A
#
# COMPACT_ATOMS: atom_id res chain seq x y z
N MET A 1 0.90 -24.22 16.80
CA MET A 1 0.89 -23.03 15.92
C MET A 1 1.19 -23.48 14.51
N ASP A 2 0.60 -22.88 13.50
CA ASP A 2 0.93 -23.17 12.10
C ASP A 2 2.22 -22.44 11.71
N ASN A 3 3.29 -23.17 11.49
CA ASN A 3 4.63 -22.65 11.21
C ASN A 3 4.84 -22.34 9.71
N ARG A 4 3.82 -22.52 8.87
CA ARG A 4 3.89 -22.14 7.47
C ARG A 4 4.06 -20.62 7.34
N PRO A 5 4.80 -20.14 6.33
CA PRO A 5 5.10 -18.72 6.20
C PRO A 5 3.88 -17.88 5.80
N VAL A 6 3.94 -16.58 6.13
CA VAL A 6 3.08 -15.55 5.53
C VAL A 6 3.75 -15.07 4.23
N GLY A 7 3.04 -15.20 3.11
CA GLY A 7 3.50 -14.68 1.82
C GLY A 7 3.20 -13.19 1.69
N VAL A 8 4.17 -12.39 1.27
CA VAL A 8 4.00 -10.96 0.98
C VAL A 8 4.32 -10.74 -0.49
N TYR A 9 3.35 -10.25 -1.25
CA TYR A 9 3.46 -9.96 -2.67
C TYR A 9 3.38 -8.48 -2.97
N ASP A 10 4.28 -8.00 -3.81
CA ASP A 10 4.27 -6.65 -4.37
C ASP A 10 4.72 -6.63 -5.83
N SER A 11 4.43 -5.54 -6.54
CA SER A 11 4.87 -5.34 -7.93
C SER A 11 6.39 -5.12 -8.06
N GLY A 12 7.08 -4.74 -6.99
CA GLY A 12 8.51 -4.41 -7.01
C GLY A 12 9.14 -4.48 -5.62
N LEU A 13 9.97 -3.48 -5.26
CA LEU A 13 10.62 -3.36 -3.96
C LEU A 13 9.71 -2.74 -2.89
N GLY A 14 8.68 -1.99 -3.29
CA GLY A 14 7.84 -1.19 -2.41
C GLY A 14 7.25 -1.97 -1.25
N GLY A 15 6.81 -3.20 -1.48
CA GLY A 15 6.22 -4.08 -0.47
C GLY A 15 7.15 -4.46 0.69
N LEU A 16 8.44 -4.19 0.61
CA LEU A 16 9.37 -4.35 1.72
C LEU A 16 9.03 -3.42 2.90
N THR A 17 8.33 -2.31 2.68
CA THR A 17 7.80 -1.45 3.75
C THR A 17 6.79 -2.21 4.60
N VAL A 18 5.88 -2.94 3.96
CA VAL A 18 4.88 -3.80 4.62
C VAL A 18 5.54 -5.01 5.25
N TRP A 19 6.48 -5.65 4.55
CA TRP A 19 7.25 -6.79 5.07
C TRP A 19 7.96 -6.43 6.37
N ARG A 20 8.66 -5.28 6.43
CA ARG A 20 9.33 -4.79 7.65
C ARG A 20 8.34 -4.58 8.80
N GLU A 21 7.16 -4.02 8.53
CA GLU A 21 6.13 -3.81 9.54
C GLU A 21 5.56 -5.12 10.09
N ILE A 22 5.32 -6.11 9.23
CA ILE A 22 4.90 -7.45 9.66
C ILE A 22 6.00 -8.08 10.52
N ARG A 23 7.24 -8.07 10.07
CA ARG A 23 8.38 -8.63 10.82
C ARG A 23 8.57 -7.98 12.19
N ARG A 24 8.40 -6.64 12.28
CA ARG A 24 8.50 -5.90 13.53
C ARG A 24 7.39 -6.24 14.52
N GLN A 25 6.15 -6.42 14.03
CA GLN A 25 4.97 -6.66 14.86
C GLN A 25 4.76 -8.13 15.20
N LEU A 26 5.23 -9.03 14.35
CA LEU A 26 5.07 -10.48 14.45
C LEU A 26 6.44 -11.17 14.24
N PRO A 27 7.39 -11.02 15.18
CA PRO A 27 8.76 -11.48 15.00
C PRO A 27 8.90 -13.01 14.89
N GLU A 28 7.92 -13.77 15.39
CA GLU A 28 7.89 -15.23 15.32
C GLU A 28 7.36 -15.78 13.98
N GLU A 29 6.75 -14.92 13.14
CA GLU A 29 6.22 -15.37 11.86
C GLU A 29 7.33 -15.51 10.82
N SER A 30 7.35 -16.64 10.13
CA SER A 30 8.15 -16.81 8.92
C SER A 30 7.52 -16.05 7.76
N LEU A 31 8.33 -15.31 6.99
CA LEU A 31 7.86 -14.48 5.89
C LEU A 31 8.54 -14.89 4.58
N VAL A 32 7.77 -14.97 3.51
CA VAL A 32 8.27 -15.11 2.13
C VAL A 32 7.86 -13.87 1.36
N TYR A 33 8.82 -13.20 0.73
CA TYR A 33 8.57 -12.03 -0.12
C TYR A 33 8.65 -12.40 -1.59
N LEU A 34 7.67 -11.92 -2.37
CA LEU A 34 7.67 -12.03 -3.82
C LEU A 34 7.45 -10.63 -4.43
N GLY A 35 8.51 -10.06 -5.00
CA GLY A 35 8.45 -8.82 -5.79
C GLY A 35 8.49 -9.15 -7.28
N ASP A 36 7.52 -8.64 -8.04
CA ASP A 36 7.47 -8.80 -9.51
C ASP A 36 8.23 -7.68 -10.22
N GLY A 37 9.51 -7.50 -9.91
CA GLY A 37 10.36 -6.46 -10.46
C GLY A 37 10.43 -6.47 -12.00
N LYS A 38 10.28 -7.64 -12.61
CA LYS A 38 10.27 -7.76 -14.09
C LYS A 38 9.14 -6.94 -14.73
N ASN A 39 7.99 -6.87 -14.08
CA ASN A 39 6.79 -6.21 -14.60
C ASN A 39 6.49 -4.89 -13.88
N CYS A 40 7.35 -4.43 -12.96
CA CYS A 40 7.25 -3.13 -12.30
C CYS A 40 7.50 -2.00 -13.33
N PRO A 41 6.78 -0.85 -13.23
CA PRO A 41 5.67 -0.53 -12.32
C PRO A 41 4.30 -1.01 -12.82
N TYR A 42 3.37 -1.29 -11.89
CA TYR A 42 1.99 -1.68 -12.23
C TYR A 42 1.05 -0.48 -12.48
N GLY A 43 1.43 0.71 -12.04
CA GLY A 43 0.56 1.88 -11.97
C GLY A 43 -0.10 2.30 -13.29
N ALA A 44 0.55 2.03 -14.43
CA ALA A 44 0.06 2.37 -15.76
C ALA A 44 -0.53 1.16 -16.53
N ARG A 45 -0.47 -0.07 -15.96
CA ARG A 45 -0.93 -1.28 -16.66
C ARG A 45 -2.46 -1.41 -16.67
N PRO A 46 -3.05 -2.08 -17.67
CA PRO A 46 -4.45 -2.45 -17.68
C PRO A 46 -4.82 -3.35 -16.50
N ALA A 47 -6.06 -3.24 -16.02
CA ALA A 47 -6.52 -3.99 -14.84
C ALA A 47 -6.51 -5.52 -15.04
N ASP A 48 -6.85 -6.00 -16.22
CA ASP A 48 -6.83 -7.42 -16.60
C ASP A 48 -5.40 -7.99 -16.59
N GLU A 49 -4.43 -7.22 -17.07
CA GLU A 49 -3.01 -7.60 -16.98
C GLU A 49 -2.54 -7.69 -15.53
N ILE A 50 -2.90 -6.69 -14.69
CA ILE A 50 -2.57 -6.71 -13.26
C ILE A 50 -3.23 -7.91 -12.56
N CYS A 51 -4.48 -8.23 -12.88
CA CYS A 51 -5.16 -9.41 -12.34
C CYS A 51 -4.41 -10.70 -12.69
N ARG A 52 -3.94 -10.86 -13.94
CA ARG A 52 -3.17 -12.02 -14.36
C ARG A 52 -1.83 -12.13 -13.63
N LEU A 53 -1.08 -11.03 -13.54
CA LEU A 53 0.21 -10.98 -12.82
C LEU A 53 0.04 -11.27 -11.33
N ALA A 54 -0.99 -10.69 -10.71
CA ALA A 54 -1.30 -10.93 -9.30
C ALA A 54 -1.71 -12.39 -9.04
N ASP A 55 -2.46 -13.00 -9.96
CA ASP A 55 -2.84 -14.41 -9.90
C ASP A 55 -1.61 -15.33 -9.96
N GLU A 56 -0.69 -15.08 -10.88
CA GLU A 56 0.57 -15.80 -10.99
C GLU A 56 1.42 -15.70 -9.72
N ALA A 57 1.53 -14.48 -9.17
CA ALA A 57 2.30 -14.22 -7.94
C ALA A 57 1.69 -14.92 -6.72
N VAL A 58 0.36 -14.79 -6.52
CA VAL A 58 -0.35 -15.47 -5.43
C VAL A 58 -0.27 -16.99 -5.60
N GLY A 59 -0.43 -17.51 -6.81
CA GLY A 59 -0.29 -18.94 -7.10
C GLY A 59 1.08 -19.48 -6.70
N ARG A 60 2.17 -18.74 -6.95
CA ARG A 60 3.53 -19.11 -6.51
C ARG A 60 3.65 -19.15 -4.99
N LEU A 61 3.09 -18.16 -4.27
CA LEU A 61 3.12 -18.15 -2.80
C LEU A 61 2.30 -19.28 -2.18
N VAL A 62 1.15 -19.61 -2.79
CA VAL A 62 0.36 -20.79 -2.41
C VAL A 62 1.16 -22.08 -2.65
N GLY A 63 1.80 -22.22 -3.82
CA GLY A 63 2.68 -23.34 -4.12
C GLY A 63 3.91 -23.44 -3.22
N ALA A 64 4.39 -22.33 -2.67
CA ALA A 64 5.45 -22.29 -1.66
C ALA A 64 4.97 -22.65 -0.24
N GLY A 65 3.70 -23.05 -0.08
CA GLY A 65 3.13 -23.48 1.19
C GLY A 65 2.79 -22.34 2.16
N CYS A 66 2.62 -21.10 1.67
CA CYS A 66 2.21 -20.00 2.54
C CYS A 66 0.81 -20.24 3.13
N LYS A 67 0.64 -19.96 4.43
CA LYS A 67 -0.65 -20.08 5.14
C LYS A 67 -1.63 -18.95 4.86
N MET A 68 -1.12 -17.81 4.43
CA MET A 68 -1.88 -16.63 4.01
C MET A 68 -1.04 -15.77 3.06
N VAL A 69 -1.69 -14.87 2.33
CA VAL A 69 -1.02 -13.93 1.43
C VAL A 69 -1.41 -12.49 1.77
N VAL A 70 -0.41 -11.63 1.84
CA VAL A 70 -0.56 -10.17 1.91
C VAL A 70 -0.27 -9.60 0.53
N VAL A 71 -1.26 -9.02 -0.11
CA VAL A 71 -1.10 -8.23 -1.34
C VAL A 71 -0.71 -6.82 -0.92
N ALA A 72 0.60 -6.57 -0.81
CA ALA A 72 1.14 -5.31 -0.33
C ALA A 72 0.94 -4.17 -1.34
N CYS A 73 0.99 -4.48 -2.64
CA CYS A 73 0.80 -3.50 -3.70
C CYS A 73 -0.62 -2.90 -3.69
N ASN A 74 -0.72 -1.57 -3.53
CA ASN A 74 -2.01 -0.86 -3.61
C ASN A 74 -2.67 -1.03 -4.99
N THR A 75 -1.88 -0.94 -6.05
CA THR A 75 -2.36 -1.09 -7.43
C THR A 75 -2.91 -2.49 -7.69
N ALA A 76 -2.18 -3.54 -7.27
CA ALA A 76 -2.64 -4.92 -7.37
C ALA A 76 -3.88 -5.18 -6.49
N THR A 77 -3.92 -4.60 -5.29
CA THR A 77 -5.10 -4.69 -4.42
C THR A 77 -6.33 -4.08 -5.10
N ALA A 78 -6.20 -2.84 -5.61
CA ALA A 78 -7.31 -2.16 -6.27
C ALA A 78 -7.86 -2.91 -7.49
N ALA A 79 -6.97 -3.55 -8.27
CA ALA A 79 -7.35 -4.25 -9.50
C ALA A 79 -7.80 -5.70 -9.27
N ALA A 80 -7.18 -6.43 -8.33
CA ALA A 80 -7.27 -7.89 -8.32
C ALA A 80 -7.81 -8.50 -7.01
N ILE A 81 -7.96 -7.74 -5.91
CA ILE A 81 -8.25 -8.34 -4.60
C ILE A 81 -9.52 -9.18 -4.56
N ASP A 82 -10.60 -8.71 -5.19
CA ASP A 82 -11.88 -9.44 -5.20
C ASP A 82 -11.80 -10.70 -6.08
N PHE A 83 -11.08 -10.63 -7.18
CA PHE A 83 -10.80 -11.80 -8.03
C PHE A 83 -9.98 -12.84 -7.27
N LEU A 84 -8.90 -12.44 -6.63
CA LEU A 84 -8.03 -13.34 -5.86
C LEU A 84 -8.78 -14.02 -4.70
N ARG A 85 -9.60 -13.27 -3.94
CA ARG A 85 -10.42 -13.83 -2.87
C ARG A 85 -11.47 -14.83 -3.36
N ARG A 86 -12.05 -14.60 -4.55
CA ARG A 86 -12.97 -15.56 -5.16
C ARG A 86 -12.26 -16.83 -5.64
N LYS A 87 -11.07 -16.70 -6.20
CA LYS A 87 -10.29 -17.84 -6.72
C LYS A 87 -9.68 -18.68 -5.60
N TYR A 88 -9.07 -18.03 -4.61
CA TYR A 88 -8.35 -18.69 -3.52
C TYR A 88 -9.18 -18.70 -2.21
N ARG A 89 -10.39 -19.25 -2.26
CA ARG A 89 -11.38 -19.18 -1.16
C ARG A 89 -10.90 -19.69 0.19
N GLN A 90 -9.99 -20.66 0.20
CA GLN A 90 -9.42 -21.24 1.44
C GLN A 90 -8.17 -20.50 1.92
N MET A 91 -7.64 -19.58 1.11
CA MET A 91 -6.46 -18.80 1.43
C MET A 91 -6.86 -17.44 2.01
N PRO A 92 -6.49 -17.11 3.24
CA PRO A 92 -6.66 -15.77 3.76
C PRO A 92 -5.83 -14.79 2.93
N ILE A 93 -6.49 -13.76 2.37
CA ILE A 93 -5.81 -12.72 1.59
C ILE A 93 -6.08 -11.35 2.21
N VAL A 94 -5.02 -10.70 2.66
CA VAL A 94 -5.03 -9.32 3.15
C VAL A 94 -4.55 -8.41 2.04
N GLY A 95 -5.37 -7.43 1.66
CA GLY A 95 -4.99 -6.39 0.70
C GLY A 95 -4.59 -5.10 1.40
N MET A 96 -3.86 -4.24 0.69
CA MET A 96 -3.48 -2.92 1.15
C MET A 96 -4.44 -1.86 0.62
N GLU A 97 -4.98 -1.06 1.52
CA GLU A 97 -5.85 0.07 1.20
C GLU A 97 -5.19 1.39 1.60
N PRO A 98 -5.37 2.47 0.82
CA PRO A 98 -4.92 3.79 1.24
C PRO A 98 -5.55 4.19 2.58
N ALA A 99 -4.75 4.79 3.47
CA ALA A 99 -5.18 5.19 4.81
C ALA A 99 -6.03 6.47 4.82
N VAL A 100 -7.01 6.57 3.91
CA VAL A 100 -7.90 7.73 3.77
C VAL A 100 -8.75 7.93 5.02
N LYS A 101 -9.33 6.85 5.56
CA LYS A 101 -10.16 6.93 6.78
C LYS A 101 -9.42 7.59 7.95
N PRO A 102 -8.24 7.11 8.40
CA PRO A 102 -7.55 7.76 9.52
C PRO A 102 -7.12 9.18 9.20
N ALA A 103 -6.74 9.50 7.96
CA ALA A 103 -6.43 10.87 7.55
C ALA A 103 -7.64 11.80 7.69
N CYS A 104 -8.82 11.38 7.19
CA CYS A 104 -10.06 12.16 7.34
C CYS A 104 -10.47 12.37 8.80
N LEU A 105 -10.21 11.39 9.67
CA LEU A 105 -10.54 11.52 11.10
C LEU A 105 -9.58 12.42 11.88
N ASN A 106 -8.34 12.62 11.36
CA ASN A 106 -7.29 13.38 12.05
C ASN A 106 -7.02 14.76 11.43
N THR A 107 -7.59 15.07 10.26
CA THR A 107 -7.41 16.40 9.67
C THR A 107 -8.03 17.49 10.54
N ARG A 108 -7.35 18.62 10.67
CA ARG A 108 -7.80 19.83 11.35
C ARG A 108 -8.23 20.91 10.36
N SER A 109 -7.62 20.91 9.18
CA SER A 109 -7.93 21.86 8.11
C SER A 109 -9.19 21.45 7.32
N GLY A 110 -9.64 20.19 7.42
CA GLY A 110 -10.68 19.63 6.56
C GLY A 110 -10.18 19.31 5.15
N VAL A 111 -8.86 19.33 4.92
CA VAL A 111 -8.27 19.02 3.61
C VAL A 111 -7.25 17.88 3.74
N VAL A 112 -7.44 16.82 2.98
CA VAL A 112 -6.59 15.63 2.95
C VAL A 112 -6.03 15.44 1.54
N GLY A 113 -4.71 15.31 1.43
CA GLY A 113 -4.04 14.92 0.19
C GLY A 113 -3.87 13.40 0.12
N VAL A 114 -4.14 12.81 -1.03
CA VAL A 114 -3.90 11.38 -1.30
C VAL A 114 -2.97 11.26 -2.50
N LEU A 115 -1.78 10.72 -2.25
CA LEU A 115 -0.80 10.41 -3.27
C LEU A 115 -0.89 8.92 -3.60
N ALA A 116 -1.16 8.59 -4.86
CA ALA A 116 -1.25 7.20 -5.28
C ALA A 116 -0.89 7.03 -6.76
N THR A 117 -0.90 5.81 -7.25
CA THR A 117 -0.80 5.57 -8.69
C THR A 117 -2.14 5.88 -9.36
N ALA A 118 -2.12 6.22 -10.65
CA ALA A 118 -3.34 6.49 -11.42
C ALA A 118 -4.38 5.36 -11.26
N ARG A 119 -3.94 4.12 -11.41
CA ARG A 119 -4.82 2.94 -11.27
C ARG A 119 -5.43 2.81 -9.86
N SER A 120 -4.69 3.16 -8.81
CA SER A 120 -5.21 3.12 -7.44
C SER A 120 -6.27 4.19 -7.19
N LEU A 121 -6.13 5.37 -7.78
CA LEU A 121 -7.13 6.46 -7.68
C LEU A 121 -8.41 6.15 -8.45
N ASP A 122 -8.30 5.45 -9.58
CA ASP A 122 -9.46 5.02 -10.38
C ASP A 122 -10.21 3.84 -9.74
N GLY A 123 -9.63 3.18 -8.74
CA GLY A 123 -10.21 2.00 -8.11
C GLY A 123 -11.48 2.30 -7.30
N ASP A 124 -12.49 1.40 -7.38
CA ASP A 124 -13.74 1.52 -6.63
C ASP A 124 -13.52 1.56 -5.11
N LEU A 125 -12.49 0.88 -4.63
CA LEU A 125 -12.14 0.85 -3.21
C LEU A 125 -11.79 2.25 -2.70
N PHE A 126 -10.94 2.99 -3.43
CA PHE A 126 -10.60 4.37 -3.10
C PHE A 126 -11.84 5.28 -3.14
N ARG A 127 -12.62 5.20 -4.23
CA ARG A 127 -13.83 6.03 -4.41
C ARG A 127 -14.83 5.84 -3.28
N ARG A 128 -15.12 4.57 -2.90
CA ARG A 128 -16.03 4.25 -1.79
C ARG A 128 -15.52 4.77 -0.45
N THR A 129 -14.22 4.65 -0.20
CA THR A 129 -13.62 5.12 1.05
C THR A 129 -13.64 6.64 1.13
N ALA A 130 -13.27 7.33 0.05
CA ALA A 130 -13.32 8.79 -0.03
C ALA A 130 -14.76 9.32 0.12
N ALA A 131 -15.74 8.71 -0.55
CA ALA A 131 -17.15 9.09 -0.41
C ALA A 131 -17.67 8.90 1.02
N ARG A 132 -17.30 7.79 1.68
CA ARG A 132 -17.80 7.46 3.03
C ARG A 132 -17.24 8.37 4.14
N TYR A 133 -15.99 8.78 4.03
CA TYR A 133 -15.28 9.51 5.09
C TYR A 133 -14.97 10.95 4.72
N GLY A 134 -15.23 11.35 3.48
CA GLY A 134 -14.96 12.68 2.95
C GLY A 134 -16.17 13.62 2.88
N GLU A 135 -17.32 13.30 3.51
CA GLU A 135 -18.56 14.07 3.39
C GLU A 135 -18.41 15.57 3.75
N ASN A 136 -17.53 15.87 4.72
CA ASN A 136 -17.21 17.25 5.11
C ASN A 136 -15.71 17.56 4.96
N ILE A 137 -14.99 16.78 4.13
CA ILE A 137 -13.54 16.86 3.97
C ILE A 137 -13.22 16.95 2.49
N ARG A 138 -12.40 17.93 2.14
CA ARG A 138 -11.88 18.05 0.78
C ARG A 138 -10.73 17.07 0.57
N VAL A 139 -10.94 16.08 -0.28
CA VAL A 139 -9.90 15.10 -0.65
C VAL A 139 -9.25 15.54 -1.96
N LEU A 140 -7.98 15.93 -1.87
CA LEU A 140 -7.13 16.23 -3.02
C LEU A 140 -6.41 14.97 -3.44
N THR A 141 -6.30 14.71 -4.74
CA THR A 141 -5.58 13.55 -5.27
C THR A 141 -4.47 13.98 -6.21
N ALA A 142 -3.34 13.29 -6.14
CA ALA A 142 -2.28 13.44 -7.14
C ALA A 142 -1.60 12.10 -7.41
N VAL A 143 -1.12 11.94 -8.64
CA VAL A 143 -0.25 10.83 -9.02
C VAL A 143 1.18 11.18 -8.63
N GLY A 144 1.87 10.28 -7.92
CA GLY A 144 3.29 10.43 -7.60
C GLY A 144 4.15 10.01 -8.80
N GLU A 145 4.14 10.81 -9.85
CA GLU A 145 4.93 10.55 -11.06
C GLU A 145 6.43 10.55 -10.73
N GLY A 146 7.13 9.51 -11.16
CA GLY A 146 8.56 9.32 -10.91
C GLY A 146 8.92 8.76 -9.53
N PHE A 147 7.96 8.65 -8.59
CA PHE A 147 8.27 8.18 -7.23
C PHE A 147 8.64 6.70 -7.18
N VAL A 148 8.00 5.87 -7.98
CA VAL A 148 8.29 4.43 -8.06
C VAL A 148 9.66 4.21 -8.67
N GLU A 149 9.94 4.88 -9.76
CA GLU A 149 11.19 4.81 -10.50
C GLU A 149 12.38 5.24 -9.63
N LEU A 150 12.24 6.35 -8.90
CA LEU A 150 13.27 6.80 -7.95
C LEU A 150 13.63 5.74 -6.91
N VAL A 151 12.63 5.01 -6.39
CA VAL A 151 12.85 3.96 -5.39
C VAL A 151 13.42 2.69 -6.01
N GLU A 152 12.91 2.26 -7.15
CA GLU A 152 13.42 1.05 -7.83
C GLU A 152 14.86 1.23 -8.36
N GLU A 153 15.30 2.48 -8.58
CA GLU A 153 16.64 2.84 -9.04
C GLU A 153 17.58 3.31 -7.92
N ASP A 154 17.19 3.14 -6.63
CA ASP A 154 18.00 3.55 -5.45
C ASP A 154 18.38 5.04 -5.47
N ARG A 155 17.45 5.91 -5.94
CA ARG A 155 17.63 7.36 -6.08
C ARG A 155 16.68 8.18 -5.19
N GLU A 156 16.02 7.57 -4.23
CA GLU A 156 15.01 8.20 -3.38
C GLU A 156 15.56 9.32 -2.46
N GLN A 157 16.89 9.43 -2.32
CA GLN A 157 17.55 10.50 -1.55
C GLN A 157 18.29 11.51 -2.45
N SER A 158 18.13 11.42 -3.75
CA SER A 158 18.78 12.32 -4.71
C SER A 158 18.18 13.73 -4.68
N PRO A 159 18.89 14.77 -5.17
CA PRO A 159 18.31 16.10 -5.38
C PRO A 159 17.09 16.09 -6.29
N GLU A 160 17.05 15.18 -7.26
CA GLU A 160 15.92 14.97 -8.16
C GLU A 160 14.69 14.48 -7.38
N ALA A 161 14.86 13.60 -6.39
CA ALA A 161 13.77 13.14 -5.54
C ALA A 161 13.14 14.31 -4.74
N VAL A 162 13.97 15.22 -4.23
CA VAL A 162 13.48 16.41 -3.52
C VAL A 162 12.61 17.28 -4.43
N GLU A 163 13.05 17.54 -5.66
CA GLU A 163 12.30 18.36 -6.61
C GLU A 163 11.02 17.67 -7.09
N THR A 164 11.10 16.37 -7.34
CA THR A 164 9.95 15.56 -7.75
C THR A 164 8.88 15.50 -6.66
N VAL A 165 9.28 15.28 -5.41
CA VAL A 165 8.35 15.29 -4.26
C VAL A 165 7.77 16.69 -4.05
N ARG A 166 8.59 17.74 -4.13
CA ARG A 166 8.13 19.13 -4.00
C ARG A 166 7.06 19.47 -5.02
N ARG A 167 7.28 19.16 -6.29
CA ARG A 167 6.34 19.44 -7.38
C ARG A 167 4.96 18.85 -7.13
N VAL A 168 4.88 17.68 -6.50
CA VAL A 168 3.62 16.99 -6.22
C VAL A 168 2.98 17.46 -4.92
N LEU A 169 3.78 17.70 -3.87
CA LEU A 169 3.27 18.07 -2.55
C LEU A 169 2.87 19.55 -2.42
N GLU A 170 3.66 20.46 -2.99
CA GLU A 170 3.43 21.91 -2.82
C GLU A 170 2.02 22.36 -3.21
N PRO A 171 1.44 21.91 -4.32
CA PRO A 171 0.05 22.27 -4.64
C PRO A 171 -0.94 21.83 -3.55
N MET A 172 -0.81 20.61 -3.04
CA MET A 172 -1.71 20.09 -2.01
C MET A 172 -1.58 20.88 -0.69
N ILE A 173 -0.35 21.18 -0.29
CA ILE A 173 -0.09 21.95 0.94
C ILE A 173 -0.62 23.39 0.81
N ARG A 174 -0.44 24.03 -0.34
CA ARG A 174 -1.00 25.38 -0.61
C ARG A 174 -2.52 25.39 -0.58
N GLU A 175 -3.16 24.29 -0.96
CA GLU A 175 -4.61 24.14 -0.87
C GLU A 175 -5.11 23.76 0.54
N GLY A 176 -4.20 23.71 1.52
CA GLY A 176 -4.50 23.50 2.93
C GLY A 176 -4.47 22.06 3.41
N ALA A 177 -3.95 21.11 2.61
CA ALA A 177 -3.81 19.73 3.10
C ALA A 177 -2.89 19.66 4.32
N ASP A 178 -3.41 19.13 5.43
CA ASP A 178 -2.65 18.88 6.67
C ASP A 178 -2.40 17.38 6.93
N GLN A 179 -2.99 16.52 6.09
CA GLN A 179 -2.76 15.07 6.07
C GLN A 179 -2.41 14.66 4.65
N ILE A 180 -1.28 13.96 4.46
CA ILE A 180 -0.85 13.39 3.18
C ILE A 180 -0.83 11.87 3.30
N VAL A 181 -1.73 11.20 2.60
CA VAL A 181 -1.85 9.73 2.57
C VAL A 181 -0.94 9.15 1.50
N LEU A 182 -0.14 8.16 1.87
CA LEU A 182 0.68 7.40 0.93
C LEU A 182 -0.11 6.20 0.39
N GLY A 183 -0.55 6.27 -0.83
CA GLY A 183 -1.35 5.24 -1.53
C GLY A 183 -0.52 4.33 -2.45
N CYS A 184 0.78 4.20 -2.20
CA CYS A 184 1.68 3.29 -2.90
C CYS A 184 2.76 2.80 -1.93
N THR A 185 3.13 1.53 -2.03
CA THR A 185 4.15 0.87 -1.19
C THR A 185 5.55 1.44 -1.33
N HIS A 186 5.86 2.06 -2.46
CA HIS A 186 7.16 2.71 -2.70
C HIS A 186 7.30 4.05 -1.96
N TYR A 187 6.20 4.77 -1.76
CA TYR A 187 6.27 6.14 -1.24
C TYR A 187 6.84 6.27 0.18
N PRO A 188 6.69 5.29 1.11
CA PRO A 188 7.36 5.35 2.40
C PRO A 188 8.89 5.38 2.35
N PHE A 189 9.54 4.93 1.27
CA PHE A 189 10.99 5.09 1.08
C PHE A 189 11.38 6.56 0.94
N LEU A 190 10.49 7.40 0.41
CA LEU A 190 10.67 8.85 0.24
C LEU A 190 10.34 9.66 1.52
N LEU A 191 9.99 9.02 2.65
CA LEU A 191 9.62 9.73 3.88
C LEU A 191 10.65 10.78 4.35
N PRO A 192 11.99 10.54 4.27
CA PRO A 192 12.97 11.58 4.59
C PRO A 192 12.81 12.83 3.70
N VAL A 193 12.58 12.62 2.40
CA VAL A 193 12.38 13.70 1.43
C VAL A 193 11.03 14.40 1.63
N PHE A 194 9.96 13.65 1.92
CA PHE A 194 8.68 14.25 2.32
C PHE A 194 8.83 15.19 3.51
N ARG A 195 9.53 14.75 4.56
CA ARG A 195 9.80 15.57 5.76
C ARG A 195 10.60 16.82 5.44
N GLN A 196 11.63 16.70 4.59
CA GLN A 196 12.44 17.83 4.14
C GLN A 196 11.58 18.85 3.37
N VAL A 197 10.73 18.40 2.44
CA VAL A 197 9.85 19.27 1.66
C VAL A 197 8.77 19.91 2.53
N ILE A 198 8.17 19.16 3.44
CA ILE A 198 7.12 19.65 4.35
C ILE A 198 7.70 20.67 5.33
N GLY A 199 8.89 20.44 5.88
CA GLY A 199 9.48 21.29 6.91
C GLY A 199 8.57 21.40 8.16
N GLU A 200 8.43 22.59 8.71
CA GLU A 200 7.66 22.86 9.94
C GLU A 200 6.18 23.22 9.70
N ARG A 201 5.64 22.93 8.51
CA ARG A 201 4.27 23.35 8.11
C ARG A 201 3.12 22.57 8.77
N GLY A 202 3.42 21.67 9.71
CA GLY A 202 2.38 20.96 10.47
C GLY A 202 1.58 19.93 9.66
N VAL A 203 2.11 19.48 8.52
CA VAL A 203 1.48 18.47 7.67
C VAL A 203 1.95 17.08 8.09
N ALA A 204 1.00 16.18 8.37
CA ALA A 204 1.28 14.80 8.72
C ALA A 204 1.30 13.90 7.48
N VAL A 205 2.24 12.95 7.44
CA VAL A 205 2.28 11.91 6.40
C VAL A 205 1.75 10.61 6.97
N VAL A 206 0.76 10.03 6.32
CA VAL A 206 0.04 8.83 6.76
C VAL A 206 0.46 7.63 5.92
N ASP A 207 1.28 6.77 6.52
CA ASP A 207 1.73 5.49 5.93
C ASP A 207 0.77 4.37 6.34
N PRO A 208 0.16 3.63 5.40
CA PRO A 208 -0.73 2.51 5.70
C PRO A 208 0.00 1.23 6.14
N SER A 209 1.31 1.09 5.92
CA SER A 209 2.06 -0.14 6.17
C SER A 209 1.92 -0.67 7.62
N PRO A 210 1.98 0.17 8.68
CA PRO A 210 1.77 -0.30 10.05
C PRO A 210 0.37 -0.88 10.29
N ALA A 211 -0.66 -0.37 9.61
CA ALA A 211 -2.03 -0.87 9.75
C ALA A 211 -2.19 -2.26 9.12
N VAL A 212 -1.51 -2.51 8.00
CA VAL A 212 -1.48 -3.84 7.37
C VAL A 212 -0.80 -4.86 8.31
N GLY A 213 0.35 -4.51 8.90
CA GLY A 213 1.02 -5.37 9.90
C GLY A 213 0.08 -5.76 11.05
N ARG A 214 -0.66 -4.78 11.61
CA ARG A 214 -1.67 -5.06 12.66
C ARG A 214 -2.80 -5.98 12.19
N ARG A 215 -3.17 -5.94 10.91
CA ARG A 215 -4.23 -6.80 10.36
C ARG A 215 -3.78 -8.24 10.16
N VAL A 216 -2.51 -8.48 9.89
CA VAL A 216 -1.95 -9.81 9.64
C VAL A 216 -2.05 -10.70 10.87
N GLY A 217 -1.72 -10.21 12.07
CA GLY A 217 -1.75 -10.99 13.30
C GLY A 217 -3.10 -11.69 13.55
N PRO A 218 -4.22 -10.97 13.70
CA PRO A 218 -5.52 -11.59 13.91
C PRO A 218 -5.90 -12.58 12.80
N VAL A 219 -5.61 -12.27 11.53
CA VAL A 219 -5.92 -13.15 10.40
C VAL A 219 -5.08 -14.42 10.46
N SER A 220 -3.77 -14.32 10.74
CA SER A 220 -2.89 -15.47 10.93
C SER A 220 -3.34 -16.39 12.08
N TYR A 221 -3.80 -15.83 13.19
CA TYR A 221 -4.20 -16.62 14.36
C TYR A 221 -5.63 -17.15 14.31
N THR A 222 -6.60 -16.47 13.69
CA THR A 222 -8.02 -16.87 13.70
C THR A 222 -8.34 -17.95 12.67
N HIS A 223 -7.71 -17.95 11.51
CA HIS A 223 -7.94 -19.00 10.50
C HIS A 223 -7.31 -20.36 10.88
N LEU A 224 -6.46 -20.40 11.90
CA LEU A 224 -5.82 -21.62 12.39
C LEU A 224 -6.63 -22.34 13.47
N ARG A 225 -7.76 -21.77 13.90
CA ARG A 225 -8.73 -22.40 14.80
C ARG A 225 -9.99 -22.86 14.05
N ALA A 226 -9.84 -23.48 12.89
CA ALA A 226 -10.93 -24.33 12.39
C ALA A 226 -11.05 -25.51 13.37
N PRO A 227 -12.27 -25.84 13.88
CA PRO A 227 -12.42 -26.95 14.79
C PRO A 227 -12.02 -28.24 14.07
N GLU A 228 -11.15 -29.01 14.69
CA GLU A 228 -11.02 -30.43 14.41
C GLU A 228 -12.38 -31.06 14.72
N THR A 229 -13.15 -31.36 13.69
CA THR A 229 -14.36 -32.20 13.77
C THR A 229 -14.02 -33.60 13.34
#